data_58c80ed7d27ce61e5db362529f7c6ee7
#
_entry.id   58c80ed7d27ce61e5db362529f7c6ee7
#
_cell.length_a   1.000
_cell.length_b   1.000
_cell.length_c   1.000
_cell.angle_alpha   90.00
_cell.angle_beta   90.00
_cell.angle_gamma   90.00
#
_symmetry.space_group_name_H-M   'P 1'
#
loop_
_entity.id
_entity.type
_entity.pdbx_description
1 polymer ?
#
loop_
_entity_poly.entity_id
_entity_poly.type
_entity_poly.pdbx_seq_one_letter_code
_entity_poly.pdbx_strand_id
1 'polypeptide(L)'
;MDHATENHGVTSILTPKEIMKIGLKLIVGFKRQRIRRARRKTNVERFKGFFGASPAVYAEVWEDLQKTDVVEARVPPQDRNAKHFLMAMHHLKRYPTELEREAMFDISRMWGRDWCWYFIEKVQALKAQKIVWPDKWDDVWAMTVDGQHCWVHEQLHPIWSQDPQYFSHKYGKAGLNYELAISLFKSQVVSMKGPYTTGANNSKVFITKGLEQQLLADGIKAIGDGGYHGHQKSISTPNPHDSAGVRLFKSRALKRQETFNGLMKNFDSLSGRFRHSVARFENCFEAVCVICQYQIEIELPLFDIIVEGMFD
;
A
#
# COMPACT_ATOMS: atom_id res chain seq x y z
N MET A 1 25.16 -23.41 -40.63
CA MET A 1 24.88 -22.02 -40.15
C MET A 1 23.93 -22.20 -38.98
N ASP A 2 24.54 -22.28 -37.80
CA ASP A 2 23.84 -22.56 -36.56
C ASP A 2 23.25 -21.26 -36.04
N HIS A 3 21.94 -21.16 -36.04
CA HIS A 3 21.22 -20.16 -35.26
C HIS A 3 21.14 -20.67 -33.84
N ALA A 4 22.08 -20.21 -33.00
CA ALA A 4 22.00 -20.34 -31.56
C ALA A 4 20.76 -19.58 -31.08
N THR A 5 19.74 -20.32 -30.66
CA THR A 5 18.61 -19.83 -29.88
C THR A 5 19.14 -19.43 -28.51
N GLU A 6 19.39 -18.13 -28.30
CA GLU A 6 19.66 -17.59 -26.98
C GLU A 6 18.43 -17.81 -26.07
N ASN A 7 18.63 -18.69 -25.13
CA ASN A 7 17.67 -19.01 -24.08
C ASN A 7 17.56 -17.81 -23.11
N HIS A 8 16.66 -16.86 -23.36
CA HIS A 8 16.40 -15.71 -22.49
C HIS A 8 15.50 -16.10 -21.29
N GLY A 9 15.94 -17.09 -20.54
CA GLY A 9 15.33 -17.54 -19.30
C GLY A 9 16.16 -17.22 -18.05
N VAL A 10 16.89 -16.09 -18.01
CA VAL A 10 17.60 -15.64 -16.81
C VAL A 10 16.79 -14.51 -16.20
N THR A 11 16.06 -14.81 -15.13
CA THR A 11 15.49 -13.84 -14.20
C THR A 11 16.63 -13.00 -13.62
N SER A 12 16.89 -11.83 -14.21
CA SER A 12 17.98 -10.98 -13.77
C SER A 12 17.57 -10.21 -12.52
N ILE A 13 18.25 -10.49 -11.40
CA ILE A 13 18.24 -9.64 -10.21
C ILE A 13 18.72 -8.24 -10.63
N LEU A 14 17.86 -7.24 -10.44
CA LEU A 14 18.18 -5.86 -10.79
C LEU A 14 18.62 -5.09 -9.55
N THR A 15 19.78 -4.49 -9.61
CA THR A 15 20.27 -3.62 -8.55
C THR A 15 19.45 -2.32 -8.45
N PRO A 16 19.44 -1.63 -7.29
CA PRO A 16 18.80 -0.31 -7.16
C PRO A 16 19.32 0.71 -8.19
N LYS A 17 20.57 0.61 -8.61
CA LYS A 17 21.15 1.48 -9.63
C LYS A 17 20.56 1.22 -11.02
N GLU A 18 20.28 -0.02 -11.35
CA GLU A 18 19.66 -0.41 -12.63
C GLU A 18 18.18 -0.02 -12.66
N ILE A 19 17.43 -0.29 -11.59
CA ILE A 19 16.05 0.18 -11.43
C ILE A 19 15.98 1.70 -11.58
N MET A 20 16.85 2.45 -10.89
CA MET A 20 16.93 3.91 -11.04
C MET A 20 17.22 4.33 -12.48
N LYS A 21 18.13 3.66 -13.17
CA LYS A 21 18.48 3.96 -14.57
C LYS A 21 17.31 3.73 -15.50
N ILE A 22 16.54 2.65 -15.32
CA ILE A 22 15.35 2.35 -16.11
C ILE A 22 14.29 3.43 -15.85
N GLY A 23 13.96 3.73 -14.60
CA GLY A 23 12.94 4.71 -14.24
C GLY A 23 13.27 6.13 -14.70
N LEU A 24 14.51 6.58 -14.54
CA LEU A 24 14.91 7.91 -15.03
C LEU A 24 14.84 8.00 -16.56
N LYS A 25 15.04 6.88 -17.26
CA LYS A 25 14.82 6.82 -18.71
C LYS A 25 13.36 7.04 -19.09
N LEU A 26 12.43 6.53 -18.29
CA LEU A 26 11.00 6.73 -18.50
C LEU A 26 10.58 8.18 -18.25
N ILE A 27 11.11 8.81 -17.19
CA ILE A 27 10.78 10.20 -16.83
C ILE A 27 11.27 11.21 -17.85
N VAL A 28 12.51 11.07 -18.32
CA VAL A 28 13.22 12.11 -19.09
C VAL A 28 13.25 11.79 -20.59
N GLY A 29 12.83 10.59 -20.99
CA GLY A 29 12.90 10.14 -22.39
C GLY A 29 14.34 10.11 -22.91
N PHE A 30 14.51 10.40 -24.20
CA PHE A 30 15.81 10.33 -24.86
C PHE A 30 16.72 11.54 -24.66
N LYS A 31 16.22 12.70 -24.22
CA LYS A 31 16.99 13.95 -24.03
C LYS A 31 17.72 13.97 -22.68
N ARG A 32 18.73 13.11 -22.49
CA ARG A 32 19.27 12.75 -21.16
C ARG A 32 20.56 13.42 -20.73
N GLN A 33 21.11 14.33 -21.46
CA GLN A 33 22.37 14.99 -21.04
C GLN A 33 22.25 15.64 -19.65
N ARG A 34 21.04 16.02 -19.23
CA ARG A 34 20.78 16.62 -17.90
C ARG A 34 20.86 15.62 -16.74
N ILE A 35 20.58 14.32 -16.97
CA ILE A 35 20.64 13.29 -15.91
C ILE A 35 22.08 13.05 -15.46
N ARG A 36 23.04 13.07 -16.38
CA ARG A 36 24.46 12.83 -16.06
C ARG A 36 25.04 13.85 -15.10
N ARG A 37 24.50 15.06 -15.05
CA ARG A 37 24.95 16.17 -14.19
C ARG A 37 24.18 16.27 -12.87
N ALA A 38 23.07 15.57 -12.72
CA ALA A 38 22.29 15.60 -11.50
C ALA A 38 22.97 14.79 -10.39
N ARG A 39 22.99 15.34 -9.18
CA ARG A 39 23.50 14.66 -7.99
C ARG A 39 22.65 13.41 -7.71
N ARG A 40 23.24 12.34 -7.18
CA ARG A 40 22.57 11.07 -6.85
C ARG A 40 21.29 11.29 -6.02
N LYS A 41 21.35 12.14 -4.98
CA LYS A 41 20.20 12.51 -4.14
C LYS A 41 19.04 13.06 -4.98
N THR A 42 19.29 14.01 -5.86
CA THR A 42 18.27 14.61 -6.75
C THR A 42 17.63 13.56 -7.67
N ASN A 43 18.39 12.57 -8.14
CA ASN A 43 17.84 11.51 -8.97
C ASN A 43 16.94 10.55 -8.19
N VAL A 44 17.30 10.22 -6.94
CA VAL A 44 16.45 9.43 -6.05
C VAL A 44 15.16 10.16 -5.73
N GLU A 45 15.21 11.47 -5.42
CA GLU A 45 14.02 12.28 -5.15
C GLU A 45 13.10 12.37 -6.40
N ARG A 46 13.66 12.56 -7.58
CA ARG A 46 12.88 12.51 -8.84
C ARG A 46 12.22 11.17 -9.06
N PHE A 47 12.95 10.09 -8.81
CA PHE A 47 12.43 8.75 -8.93
C PHE A 47 11.28 8.51 -7.94
N LYS A 48 11.46 8.83 -6.65
CA LYS A 48 10.41 8.75 -5.62
C LYS A 48 9.18 9.59 -5.97
N GLY A 49 9.38 10.83 -6.40
CA GLY A 49 8.29 11.72 -6.80
C GLY A 49 7.46 11.20 -7.97
N PHE A 50 8.05 10.39 -8.84
CA PHE A 50 7.41 9.84 -10.03
C PHE A 50 6.81 8.45 -9.82
N PHE A 51 7.46 7.60 -9.01
CA PHE A 51 7.07 6.20 -8.82
C PHE A 51 6.53 5.87 -7.42
N GLY A 52 6.70 6.75 -6.43
CA GLY A 52 6.14 6.60 -5.08
C GLY A 52 7.08 5.99 -4.04
N ALA A 53 8.06 5.17 -4.43
CA ALA A 53 9.06 4.59 -3.55
C ALA A 53 10.47 4.72 -4.13
N SER A 54 11.50 4.37 -3.37
CA SER A 54 12.89 4.46 -3.83
C SER A 54 13.27 3.34 -4.81
N PRO A 55 14.38 3.51 -5.56
CA PRO A 55 14.93 2.43 -6.37
C PRO A 55 15.33 1.20 -5.56
N ALA A 56 15.69 1.34 -4.28
CA ALA A 56 16.05 0.23 -3.41
C ALA A 56 14.80 -0.62 -3.11
N VAL A 57 13.71 0.03 -2.72
CA VAL A 57 12.42 -0.64 -2.49
C VAL A 57 11.96 -1.39 -3.74
N TYR A 58 12.01 -0.77 -4.91
CA TYR A 58 11.55 -1.44 -6.13
C TYR A 58 12.53 -2.52 -6.66
N ALA A 59 13.78 -2.52 -6.26
CA ALA A 59 14.69 -3.63 -6.54
C ALA A 59 14.28 -4.89 -5.75
N GLU A 60 13.96 -4.76 -4.47
CA GLU A 60 13.46 -5.85 -3.62
C GLU A 60 12.08 -6.35 -4.10
N VAL A 61 11.14 -5.43 -4.36
CA VAL A 61 9.84 -5.81 -4.93
C VAL A 61 10.03 -6.58 -6.24
N TRP A 62 10.90 -6.10 -7.14
CA TRP A 62 11.18 -6.76 -8.41
C TRP A 62 11.76 -8.14 -8.23
N GLU A 63 12.69 -8.33 -7.29
CA GLU A 63 13.28 -9.63 -6.98
C GLU A 63 12.21 -10.62 -6.49
N ASP A 64 11.35 -10.20 -5.56
CA ASP A 64 10.29 -11.05 -5.05
C ASP A 64 9.24 -11.39 -6.10
N LEU A 65 8.94 -10.47 -7.04
CA LEU A 65 8.06 -10.74 -8.18
C LEU A 65 8.59 -11.84 -9.10
N GLN A 66 9.92 -12.02 -9.20
CA GLN A 66 10.50 -13.10 -10.00
C GLN A 66 10.32 -14.48 -9.36
N LYS A 67 10.15 -14.53 -8.04
CA LYS A 67 9.94 -15.75 -7.26
C LYS A 67 8.47 -16.19 -7.21
N THR A 68 7.56 -15.32 -7.64
CA THR A 68 6.11 -15.56 -7.60
C THR A 68 5.60 -16.02 -8.96
N ASP A 69 5.12 -17.24 -9.07
CA ASP A 69 4.40 -17.72 -10.23
C ASP A 69 2.99 -17.14 -10.22
N VAL A 70 2.72 -16.22 -11.16
CA VAL A 70 1.34 -15.78 -11.42
C VAL A 70 0.86 -16.50 -12.67
N VAL A 71 -0.07 -17.40 -12.45
CA VAL A 71 -0.76 -18.17 -13.48
C VAL A 71 -1.59 -17.22 -14.34
N GLU A 72 -1.57 -17.44 -15.68
CA GLU A 72 -2.35 -16.74 -16.70
C GLU A 72 -2.03 -15.25 -16.91
N ALA A 73 -0.94 -15.00 -17.61
CA ALA A 73 -0.64 -13.65 -18.04
C ALA A 73 -1.15 -13.38 -19.45
N ARG A 74 -2.08 -12.45 -19.58
CA ARG A 74 -2.42 -11.80 -20.86
C ARG A 74 -1.25 -11.00 -21.43
N VAL A 75 -0.20 -10.82 -20.65
CA VAL A 75 1.01 -10.07 -21.01
C VAL A 75 2.07 -11.04 -21.54
N PRO A 76 2.55 -10.87 -22.76
CA PRO A 76 3.59 -11.72 -23.34
C PRO A 76 4.88 -11.70 -22.49
N PRO A 77 5.65 -12.81 -22.45
CA PRO A 77 6.87 -12.89 -21.60
C PRO A 77 7.88 -11.77 -21.84
N GLN A 78 8.09 -11.33 -23.11
CA GLN A 78 9.00 -10.24 -23.44
C GLN A 78 8.58 -8.89 -22.83
N ASP A 79 7.30 -8.71 -22.51
CA ASP A 79 6.76 -7.50 -21.89
C ASP A 79 6.72 -7.54 -20.37
N ARG A 80 7.08 -8.68 -19.77
CA ARG A 80 7.19 -8.87 -18.33
C ARG A 80 8.54 -8.37 -17.83
N ASN A 81 8.84 -7.10 -18.01
CA ASN A 81 10.13 -6.50 -17.69
C ASN A 81 9.99 -5.31 -16.74
N ALA A 82 11.11 -4.89 -16.14
CA ALA A 82 11.15 -3.82 -15.14
C ALA A 82 10.68 -2.46 -15.68
N LYS A 83 10.75 -2.21 -16.98
CA LYS A 83 10.21 -0.98 -17.58
C LYS A 83 8.69 -0.93 -17.42
N HIS A 84 7.99 -2.02 -17.77
CA HIS A 84 6.53 -2.10 -17.68
C HIS A 84 6.07 -2.19 -16.20
N PHE A 85 6.83 -2.85 -15.33
CA PHE A 85 6.64 -2.81 -13.89
C PHE A 85 6.65 -1.36 -13.37
N LEU A 86 7.67 -0.57 -13.70
CA LEU A 86 7.76 0.82 -13.26
C LEU A 86 6.64 1.70 -13.84
N MET A 87 6.15 1.43 -15.05
CA MET A 87 4.97 2.11 -15.59
C MET A 87 3.72 1.84 -14.76
N ALA A 88 3.55 0.61 -14.24
CA ALA A 88 2.47 0.26 -13.32
C ALA A 88 2.63 0.97 -11.96
N MET A 89 3.85 1.06 -11.44
CA MET A 89 4.13 1.82 -10.19
C MET A 89 3.86 3.32 -10.37
N HIS A 90 4.18 3.87 -11.53
CA HIS A 90 3.80 5.24 -11.89
C HIS A 90 2.26 5.39 -11.93
N HIS A 91 1.54 4.40 -12.45
CA HIS A 91 0.06 4.44 -12.42
C HIS A 91 -0.48 4.51 -10.99
N LEU A 92 0.01 3.70 -10.07
CA LEU A 92 -0.37 3.80 -8.65
C LEU A 92 -0.02 5.16 -8.05
N LYS A 93 1.19 5.68 -8.33
CA LYS A 93 1.69 6.92 -7.75
C LYS A 93 0.98 8.16 -8.27
N ARG A 94 0.79 8.29 -9.58
CA ARG A 94 0.28 9.52 -10.23
C ARG A 94 -1.15 9.38 -10.73
N TYR A 95 -1.64 8.17 -10.81
CA TYR A 95 -2.97 7.80 -11.25
C TYR A 95 -3.43 8.53 -12.53
N PRO A 96 -2.61 8.51 -13.61
CA PRO A 96 -2.91 9.20 -14.86
C PRO A 96 -4.11 8.56 -15.56
N THR A 97 -4.75 9.30 -16.44
CA THR A 97 -5.71 8.74 -17.40
C THR A 97 -4.98 7.84 -18.43
N GLU A 98 -5.74 7.00 -19.13
CA GLU A 98 -5.15 6.17 -20.20
C GLU A 98 -4.51 7.03 -21.30
N LEU A 99 -5.11 8.17 -21.63
CA LEU A 99 -4.59 9.10 -22.62
C LEU A 99 -3.28 9.77 -22.17
N GLU A 100 -3.21 10.21 -20.93
CA GLU A 100 -1.97 10.77 -20.38
C GLU A 100 -0.84 9.75 -20.34
N ARG A 101 -1.15 8.48 -20.02
CA ARG A 101 -0.18 7.39 -20.02
C ARG A 101 0.30 7.05 -21.43
N GLU A 102 -0.60 7.00 -22.41
CA GLU A 102 -0.28 6.83 -23.83
C GLU A 102 0.70 7.93 -24.29
N ALA A 103 0.37 9.18 -24.03
CA ALA A 103 1.20 10.32 -24.42
C ALA A 103 2.56 10.35 -23.70
N MET A 104 2.60 9.92 -22.43
CA MET A 104 3.82 9.94 -21.61
C MET A 104 4.82 8.87 -21.97
N PHE A 105 4.34 7.66 -22.26
CA PHE A 105 5.19 6.48 -22.44
C PHE A 105 5.28 6.00 -23.89
N ASP A 106 4.57 6.65 -24.80
CA ASP A 106 4.48 6.25 -26.23
C ASP A 106 4.09 4.77 -26.37
N ILE A 107 2.95 4.42 -25.76
CA ILE A 107 2.37 3.07 -25.75
C ILE A 107 0.88 3.17 -26.04
N SER A 108 0.30 2.18 -26.72
CA SER A 108 -1.15 2.15 -26.93
C SER A 108 -1.90 2.00 -25.60
N ARG A 109 -3.11 2.56 -25.51
CA ARG A 109 -3.98 2.48 -24.33
C ARG A 109 -4.23 1.04 -23.88
N MET A 110 -4.47 0.14 -24.84
CA MET A 110 -4.73 -1.28 -24.58
C MET A 110 -3.53 -1.95 -23.90
N TRP A 111 -2.35 -1.90 -24.50
CA TRP A 111 -1.14 -2.48 -23.93
C TRP A 111 -0.76 -1.86 -22.59
N GLY A 112 -0.84 -0.53 -22.49
CA GLY A 112 -0.55 0.16 -21.24
C GLY A 112 -1.50 -0.21 -20.10
N ARG A 113 -2.79 -0.47 -20.40
CA ARG A 113 -3.76 -0.98 -19.44
C ARG A 113 -3.40 -2.39 -18.98
N ASP A 114 -3.14 -3.31 -19.93
CA ASP A 114 -2.87 -4.71 -19.61
C ASP A 114 -1.59 -4.87 -18.79
N TRP A 115 -0.50 -4.15 -19.12
CA TRP A 115 0.74 -4.15 -18.33
C TRP A 115 0.53 -3.56 -16.93
N CYS A 116 -0.22 -2.47 -16.79
CA CYS A 116 -0.48 -1.87 -15.49
C CYS A 116 -1.20 -2.84 -14.56
N TRP A 117 -2.31 -3.43 -15.01
CA TRP A 117 -3.08 -4.33 -14.16
C TRP A 117 -2.32 -5.62 -13.86
N TYR A 118 -1.61 -6.17 -14.82
CA TYR A 118 -0.76 -7.34 -14.60
C TYR A 118 0.24 -7.12 -13.45
N PHE A 119 1.00 -6.03 -13.48
CA PHE A 119 2.00 -5.78 -12.44
C PHE A 119 1.38 -5.34 -11.11
N ILE A 120 0.27 -4.63 -11.11
CA ILE A 120 -0.46 -4.29 -9.89
C ILE A 120 -0.95 -5.57 -9.19
N GLU A 121 -1.54 -6.50 -9.93
CA GLU A 121 -2.02 -7.79 -9.41
C GLU A 121 -0.85 -8.66 -8.90
N LYS A 122 0.28 -8.65 -9.58
CA LYS A 122 1.50 -9.32 -9.10
C LYS A 122 2.02 -8.74 -7.78
N VAL A 123 2.08 -7.43 -7.66
CA VAL A 123 2.48 -6.77 -6.40
C VAL A 123 1.47 -7.07 -5.30
N GLN A 124 0.17 -7.02 -5.60
CA GLN A 124 -0.88 -7.41 -4.67
C GLN A 124 -0.70 -8.85 -4.15
N ALA A 125 -0.31 -9.80 -4.99
CA ALA A 125 -0.09 -11.20 -4.61
C ALA A 125 1.01 -11.36 -3.55
N LEU A 126 1.99 -10.46 -3.48
CA LEU A 126 3.02 -10.44 -2.43
C LEU A 126 2.43 -10.15 -1.03
N LYS A 127 1.15 -9.74 -0.93
CA LYS A 127 0.43 -9.57 0.34
C LYS A 127 0.56 -10.81 1.23
N ALA A 128 0.46 -12.00 0.66
CA ALA A 128 0.53 -13.25 1.40
C ALA A 128 1.89 -13.47 2.10
N GLN A 129 2.95 -12.86 1.61
CA GLN A 129 4.30 -12.95 2.18
C GLN A 129 4.65 -11.77 3.10
N LYS A 130 4.06 -10.59 2.85
CA LYS A 130 4.45 -9.34 3.50
C LYS A 130 3.51 -8.88 4.61
N ILE A 131 2.24 -9.24 4.53
CA ILE A 131 1.24 -8.84 5.53
C ILE A 131 0.77 -10.11 6.22
N VAL A 132 1.52 -10.52 7.24
CA VAL A 132 1.36 -11.81 7.91
C VAL A 132 1.05 -11.58 9.38
N TRP A 133 0.01 -12.26 9.85
CA TRP A 133 -0.30 -12.34 11.27
C TRP A 133 0.77 -13.17 11.98
N PRO A 134 1.44 -12.66 13.02
CA PRO A 134 2.47 -13.38 13.72
C PRO A 134 1.95 -14.63 14.45
N ASP A 135 2.73 -15.71 14.45
CA ASP A 135 2.40 -16.93 15.21
C ASP A 135 2.46 -16.70 16.73
N LYS A 136 3.26 -15.72 17.17
CA LYS A 136 3.44 -15.37 18.57
C LYS A 136 3.58 -13.87 18.72
N TRP A 137 3.08 -13.37 19.84
CA TRP A 137 3.16 -11.96 20.23
C TRP A 137 4.05 -11.80 21.44
N ASP A 138 4.89 -10.76 21.42
CA ASP A 138 5.86 -10.48 22.47
C ASP A 138 5.21 -9.80 23.70
N ASP A 139 4.04 -9.17 23.53
CA ASP A 139 3.30 -8.45 24.56
C ASP A 139 1.79 -8.58 24.34
N VAL A 140 1.02 -8.34 25.41
CA VAL A 140 -0.44 -8.25 25.38
C VAL A 140 -0.89 -7.09 24.48
N TRP A 141 -0.19 -5.98 24.49
CA TRP A 141 -0.39 -4.88 23.58
C TRP A 141 0.37 -5.14 22.29
N ALA A 142 -0.34 -5.53 21.24
CA ALA A 142 0.29 -6.08 20.05
C ALA A 142 0.34 -5.11 18.87
N MET A 143 -0.74 -4.33 18.67
CA MET A 143 -0.91 -3.54 17.44
C MET A 143 -1.76 -2.29 17.66
N THR A 144 -1.71 -1.41 16.67
CA THR A 144 -2.74 -0.38 16.43
C THR A 144 -3.70 -0.85 15.36
N VAL A 145 -4.94 -0.35 15.41
CA VAL A 145 -5.98 -0.60 14.40
C VAL A 145 -6.62 0.71 14.00
N ASP A 146 -6.77 0.93 12.71
CA ASP A 146 -7.49 2.09 12.16
C ASP A 146 -8.13 1.76 10.81
N GLY A 147 -9.20 2.49 10.49
CA GLY A 147 -9.90 2.44 9.22
C GLY A 147 -9.35 3.46 8.22
N GLN A 148 -8.84 3.00 7.08
CA GLN A 148 -8.38 3.89 6.03
C GLN A 148 -9.44 4.11 4.95
N HIS A 149 -10.04 5.28 4.97
CA HIS A 149 -11.02 5.71 3.99
C HIS A 149 -10.37 6.16 2.68
N CYS A 150 -10.91 5.66 1.54
CA CYS A 150 -10.53 6.08 0.20
C CYS A 150 -11.77 6.49 -0.60
N TRP A 151 -11.66 7.60 -1.28
CA TRP A 151 -12.74 8.16 -2.07
C TRP A 151 -12.91 7.41 -3.40
N VAL A 152 -14.14 6.99 -3.73
CA VAL A 152 -14.48 6.33 -5.00
C VAL A 152 -15.59 7.08 -5.73
N HIS A 153 -15.85 6.69 -6.98
CA HIS A 153 -17.07 7.11 -7.66
C HIS A 153 -18.29 6.57 -6.91
N GLU A 154 -19.34 7.37 -6.87
CA GLU A 154 -20.64 6.96 -6.37
C GLU A 154 -21.15 5.79 -7.19
N GLN A 155 -21.52 4.71 -6.49
CA GLN A 155 -22.08 3.53 -7.13
C GLN A 155 -23.57 3.74 -7.39
N LEU A 156 -24.02 3.32 -8.57
CA LEU A 156 -25.45 3.35 -8.90
C LEU A 156 -26.19 2.28 -8.10
N HIS A 157 -27.37 2.64 -7.62
CA HIS A 157 -28.31 1.73 -6.98
C HIS A 157 -29.51 1.51 -7.89
N PRO A 158 -30.09 0.29 -7.99
CA PRO A 158 -31.25 0.04 -8.87
C PRO A 158 -32.48 0.92 -8.62
N ILE A 159 -32.68 1.37 -7.36
CA ILE A 159 -33.83 2.17 -6.93
C ILE A 159 -33.45 3.64 -6.69
N TRP A 160 -32.22 3.90 -6.25
CA TRP A 160 -31.73 5.22 -5.88
C TRP A 160 -30.69 5.69 -6.91
N SER A 161 -30.57 6.99 -7.12
CA SER A 161 -29.50 7.54 -7.98
C SER A 161 -28.10 7.17 -7.49
N GLN A 162 -27.96 6.90 -6.17
CA GLN A 162 -26.71 6.58 -5.50
C GLN A 162 -26.94 5.48 -4.46
N ASP A 163 -25.95 4.60 -4.27
CA ASP A 163 -26.02 3.57 -3.23
C ASP A 163 -25.58 4.15 -1.87
N PRO A 164 -26.50 4.30 -0.89
CA PRO A 164 -26.19 4.89 0.40
C PRO A 164 -25.16 4.09 1.23
N GLN A 165 -24.96 2.80 0.93
CA GLN A 165 -23.93 2.01 1.62
C GLN A 165 -22.53 2.55 1.41
N TYR A 166 -22.28 3.18 0.26
CA TYR A 166 -20.98 3.78 -0.02
C TYR A 166 -20.80 5.18 0.58
N PHE A 167 -21.86 5.81 1.07
CA PHE A 167 -21.80 7.18 1.55
C PHE A 167 -21.22 7.27 2.97
N SER A 168 -20.14 8.02 3.13
CA SER A 168 -19.55 8.32 4.43
C SER A 168 -20.11 9.62 4.99
N HIS A 169 -20.85 9.56 6.06
CA HIS A 169 -21.34 10.74 6.77
C HIS A 169 -20.19 11.59 7.35
N LYS A 170 -19.08 10.96 7.74
CA LYS A 170 -17.89 11.65 8.26
C LYS A 170 -17.22 12.52 7.20
N TYR A 171 -17.19 12.08 5.95
CA TYR A 171 -16.47 12.75 4.87
C TYR A 171 -17.37 13.39 3.81
N GLY A 172 -18.69 13.18 3.88
CA GLY A 172 -19.68 13.73 2.95
C GLY A 172 -19.54 13.24 1.50
N LYS A 173 -19.03 12.02 1.29
CA LYS A 173 -18.78 11.46 -0.05
C LYS A 173 -18.73 9.93 -0.04
N ALA A 174 -18.90 9.33 -1.23
CA ALA A 174 -18.81 7.89 -1.40
C ALA A 174 -17.37 7.40 -1.23
N GLY A 175 -17.20 6.26 -0.58
CA GLY A 175 -15.89 5.69 -0.33
C GLY A 175 -15.90 4.21 -0.03
N LEU A 176 -14.68 3.67 -0.01
CA LEU A 176 -14.35 2.35 0.50
C LEU A 176 -13.40 2.49 1.68
N ASN A 177 -13.47 1.56 2.60
CA ASN A 177 -12.65 1.53 3.80
C ASN A 177 -11.89 0.21 3.90
N TYR A 178 -10.64 0.30 4.35
CA TYR A 178 -9.85 -0.86 4.78
C TYR A 178 -9.52 -0.70 6.25
N GLU A 179 -9.62 -1.78 7.01
CA GLU A 179 -9.10 -1.87 8.36
C GLU A 179 -7.65 -2.36 8.29
N LEU A 180 -6.75 -1.56 8.84
CA LEU A 180 -5.32 -1.86 8.90
C LEU A 180 -4.88 -2.04 10.35
N ALA A 181 -4.11 -3.10 10.60
CA ALA A 181 -3.46 -3.31 11.88
C ALA A 181 -1.94 -3.29 11.71
N ILE A 182 -1.26 -2.49 12.54
CA ILE A 182 0.19 -2.29 12.48
C ILE A 182 0.79 -2.67 13.83
N SER A 183 1.85 -3.49 13.82
CA SER A 183 2.58 -3.88 15.02
C SER A 183 3.06 -2.64 15.80
N LEU A 184 2.94 -2.68 17.13
CA LEU A 184 3.43 -1.62 18.02
C LEU A 184 4.96 -1.56 18.06
N PHE A 185 5.63 -2.71 17.95
CA PHE A 185 7.06 -2.84 18.21
C PHE A 185 7.88 -3.16 16.95
N LYS A 186 7.23 -3.56 15.85
CA LYS A 186 7.89 -3.87 14.58
C LYS A 186 7.37 -2.95 13.48
N SER A 187 8.19 -2.62 12.49
CA SER A 187 7.75 -1.91 11.29
C SER A 187 7.03 -2.87 10.35
N GLN A 188 5.84 -3.32 10.76
CA GLN A 188 5.08 -4.35 10.08
C GLN A 188 3.57 -4.12 10.13
N VAL A 189 2.93 -4.18 8.97
CA VAL A 189 1.48 -4.34 8.85
C VAL A 189 1.16 -5.82 9.09
N VAL A 190 0.35 -6.10 10.10
CA VAL A 190 0.04 -7.47 10.52
C VAL A 190 -1.32 -7.94 10.05
N SER A 191 -2.20 -7.01 9.70
CA SER A 191 -3.52 -7.33 9.12
C SER A 191 -3.99 -6.21 8.19
N MET A 192 -4.62 -6.61 7.11
CA MET A 192 -5.29 -5.74 6.15
C MET A 192 -6.60 -6.41 5.72
N LYS A 193 -7.73 -5.80 6.06
CA LYS A 193 -9.07 -6.35 5.77
C LYS A 193 -9.92 -5.30 5.05
N GLY A 194 -10.54 -5.69 3.96
CA GLY A 194 -11.39 -4.84 3.11
C GLY A 194 -11.53 -5.40 1.70
N PRO A 195 -12.07 -4.64 0.75
CA PRO A 195 -12.71 -3.33 0.95
C PRO A 195 -14.09 -3.43 1.61
N TYR A 196 -14.42 -2.45 2.45
CA TYR A 196 -15.74 -2.29 3.06
C TYR A 196 -16.37 -0.99 2.58
N THR A 197 -17.69 -0.95 2.51
CA THR A 197 -18.43 0.28 2.21
C THR A 197 -18.35 1.24 3.40
N THR A 198 -18.19 2.52 3.16
CA THR A 198 -17.99 3.54 4.21
C THR A 198 -19.24 3.92 4.98
N GLY A 199 -20.42 3.40 4.63
CA GLY A 199 -21.62 3.47 5.46
C GLY A 199 -21.54 2.64 6.75
N ALA A 200 -20.62 1.66 6.82
CA ALA A 200 -20.31 0.95 8.05
C ALA A 200 -19.23 1.72 8.85
N ASN A 201 -19.46 1.89 10.17
CA ASN A 201 -18.46 2.48 11.05
C ASN A 201 -17.34 1.47 11.39
N ASN A 202 -16.18 1.96 11.85
CA ASN A 202 -15.02 1.14 12.18
C ASN A 202 -15.34 0.07 13.23
N SER A 203 -16.09 0.41 14.27
CA SER A 203 -16.51 -0.53 15.32
C SER A 203 -17.31 -1.72 14.76
N LYS A 204 -18.26 -1.47 13.85
CA LYS A 204 -19.04 -2.53 13.21
C LYS A 204 -18.17 -3.43 12.33
N VAL A 205 -17.24 -2.85 11.57
CA VAL A 205 -16.28 -3.61 10.74
C VAL A 205 -15.41 -4.49 11.63
N PHE A 206 -14.85 -3.94 12.69
CA PHE A 206 -13.99 -4.62 13.64
C PHE A 206 -14.62 -5.90 14.23
N ILE A 207 -15.90 -5.82 14.64
CA ILE A 207 -16.65 -6.96 15.18
C ILE A 207 -16.98 -7.97 14.08
N THR A 208 -17.64 -7.51 13.01
CA THR A 208 -18.28 -8.39 12.03
C THR A 208 -17.31 -9.08 11.09
N LYS A 209 -16.08 -8.57 10.98
CA LYS A 209 -15.05 -9.09 10.07
C LYS A 209 -13.93 -9.85 10.75
N GLY A 210 -14.11 -10.16 12.03
CA GLY A 210 -13.34 -11.16 12.76
C GLY A 210 -12.01 -10.69 13.33
N LEU A 211 -11.64 -9.40 13.26
CA LEU A 211 -10.41 -8.95 13.92
C LEU A 211 -10.53 -9.01 15.44
N GLU A 212 -11.69 -8.62 16.01
CA GLU A 212 -11.94 -8.74 17.44
C GLU A 212 -11.83 -10.19 17.91
N GLN A 213 -12.44 -11.15 17.19
CA GLN A 213 -12.36 -12.57 17.54
C GLN A 213 -10.91 -13.08 17.52
N GLN A 214 -10.13 -12.65 16.55
CA GLN A 214 -8.72 -13.04 16.43
C GLN A 214 -7.88 -12.49 17.58
N LEU A 215 -8.06 -11.22 17.98
CA LEU A 215 -7.41 -10.63 19.14
C LEU A 215 -7.75 -11.38 20.44
N LEU A 216 -9.03 -11.71 20.63
CA LEU A 216 -9.51 -12.43 21.81
C LEU A 216 -8.97 -13.86 21.86
N ALA A 217 -8.89 -14.55 20.71
CA ALA A 217 -8.34 -15.91 20.61
C ALA A 217 -6.86 -15.96 20.97
N ASP A 218 -6.09 -14.96 20.56
CA ASP A 218 -4.65 -14.87 20.83
C ASP A 218 -4.35 -14.24 22.21
N GLY A 219 -5.37 -13.77 22.94
CA GLY A 219 -5.22 -13.13 24.24
C GLY A 219 -4.50 -11.77 24.20
N ILE A 220 -4.54 -11.08 23.07
CA ILE A 220 -3.85 -9.82 22.81
C ILE A 220 -4.84 -8.65 22.67
N LYS A 221 -4.30 -7.43 22.72
CA LYS A 221 -5.07 -6.18 22.60
C LYS A 221 -4.49 -5.25 21.54
N ALA A 222 -5.38 -4.49 20.93
CA ALA A 222 -5.02 -3.40 20.03
C ALA A 222 -5.22 -2.03 20.69
N ILE A 223 -4.62 -0.99 20.09
CA ILE A 223 -4.89 0.41 20.38
C ILE A 223 -5.61 0.99 19.16
N GLY A 224 -6.76 1.62 19.41
CA GLY A 224 -7.56 2.28 18.37
C GLY A 224 -7.98 3.68 18.79
N ASP A 225 -8.51 4.44 17.84
CA ASP A 225 -9.09 5.76 18.11
C ASP A 225 -10.48 5.66 18.79
N GLY A 226 -11.12 6.82 19.04
CA GLY A 226 -12.46 6.87 19.64
C GLY A 226 -13.56 6.16 18.85
N GLY A 227 -13.34 5.86 17.59
CA GLY A 227 -14.27 5.09 16.73
C GLY A 227 -14.45 3.64 17.16
N TYR A 228 -13.60 3.13 18.04
CA TYR A 228 -13.62 1.75 18.56
C TYR A 228 -14.11 1.67 20.02
N HIS A 229 -14.78 2.69 20.55
CA HIS A 229 -15.35 2.63 21.89
C HIS A 229 -16.32 1.45 22.06
N GLY A 230 -16.32 0.83 23.24
CA GLY A 230 -17.19 -0.29 23.59
C GLY A 230 -16.53 -1.68 23.54
N HIS A 231 -15.31 -1.80 23.00
CA HIS A 231 -14.59 -3.07 22.82
C HIS A 231 -13.40 -3.25 23.78
N GLN A 232 -13.55 -2.86 25.05
CA GLN A 232 -12.45 -2.79 26.04
C GLN A 232 -11.71 -4.12 26.28
N LYS A 233 -12.31 -5.26 25.95
CA LYS A 233 -11.66 -6.57 26.09
C LYS A 233 -10.55 -6.78 25.06
N SER A 234 -10.72 -6.25 23.87
CA SER A 234 -9.86 -6.46 22.69
C SER A 234 -9.13 -5.21 22.21
N ILE A 235 -9.68 -4.00 22.52
CA ILE A 235 -9.10 -2.74 22.06
C ILE A 235 -9.12 -1.68 23.18
N SER A 236 -8.05 -0.88 23.25
CA SER A 236 -7.97 0.26 24.15
C SER A 236 -7.98 1.55 23.34
N THR A 237 -8.84 2.45 23.75
CA THR A 237 -8.95 3.80 23.17
C THR A 237 -8.38 4.85 24.16
N PRO A 238 -8.06 6.06 23.69
CA PRO A 238 -7.67 7.17 24.58
C PRO A 238 -8.70 7.40 25.67
N ASN A 239 -8.24 7.48 26.93
CA ASN A 239 -9.09 7.73 28.09
C ASN A 239 -8.51 8.87 28.91
N PRO A 240 -9.29 9.90 29.32
CA PRO A 240 -8.84 11.00 30.19
C PRO A 240 -8.29 10.54 31.54
N HIS A 241 -8.78 9.40 32.03
CA HIS A 241 -8.38 8.84 33.35
C HIS A 241 -7.09 7.98 33.28
N ASP A 242 -6.52 7.76 32.09
CA ASP A 242 -5.22 7.09 31.96
C ASP A 242 -4.12 7.91 32.64
N SER A 243 -3.10 7.24 33.18
CA SER A 243 -1.89 7.91 33.67
C SER A 243 -1.18 8.67 32.52
N ALA A 244 -0.30 9.59 32.85
CA ALA A 244 0.43 10.38 31.86
C ALA A 244 1.23 9.48 30.88
N GLY A 245 1.91 8.45 31.41
CA GLY A 245 2.66 7.50 30.60
C GLY A 245 1.75 6.70 29.65
N VAL A 246 0.61 6.21 30.15
CA VAL A 246 -0.36 5.47 29.32
C VAL A 246 -0.95 6.35 28.22
N ARG A 247 -1.29 7.62 28.54
CA ARG A 247 -1.75 8.56 27.52
C ARG A 247 -0.70 8.82 26.44
N LEU A 248 0.56 9.01 26.86
CA LEU A 248 1.67 9.21 25.92
C LEU A 248 1.86 7.98 25.04
N PHE A 249 1.87 6.78 25.62
CA PHE A 249 1.97 5.51 24.88
C PHE A 249 0.88 5.37 23.81
N LYS A 250 -0.39 5.53 24.18
CA LYS A 250 -1.50 5.46 23.22
C LYS A 250 -1.40 6.54 22.14
N SER A 251 -1.03 7.76 22.51
CA SER A 251 -0.85 8.86 21.54
C SER A 251 0.25 8.55 20.53
N ARG A 252 1.39 8.02 20.98
CA ARG A 252 2.50 7.63 20.09
C ARG A 252 2.10 6.46 19.19
N ALA A 253 1.40 5.47 19.74
CA ALA A 253 0.88 4.34 18.98
C ALA A 253 -0.05 4.80 17.83
N LEU A 254 -1.02 5.67 18.11
CA LEU A 254 -1.90 6.22 17.08
C LEU A 254 -1.15 7.07 16.04
N LYS A 255 -0.17 7.87 16.45
CA LYS A 255 0.68 8.62 15.51
C LYS A 255 1.49 7.72 14.59
N ARG A 256 1.93 6.56 15.10
CA ARG A 256 2.61 5.54 14.29
C ARG A 256 1.69 4.99 13.19
N GLN A 257 0.42 4.74 13.52
CA GLN A 257 -0.62 4.36 12.57
C GLN A 257 -0.86 5.46 11.53
N GLU A 258 -1.02 6.70 11.97
CA GLU A 258 -1.19 7.86 11.08
C GLU A 258 0.00 8.05 10.14
N THR A 259 1.23 7.79 10.60
CA THR A 259 2.45 7.86 9.76
C THR A 259 2.36 6.87 8.61
N PHE A 260 1.96 5.62 8.86
CA PHE A 260 1.77 4.63 7.81
C PHE A 260 0.61 4.98 6.87
N ASN A 261 -0.52 5.39 7.42
CA ASN A 261 -1.67 5.83 6.64
C ASN A 261 -1.31 7.01 5.72
N GLY A 262 -0.48 7.94 6.22
CA GLY A 262 0.07 9.06 5.44
C GLY A 262 0.99 8.58 4.31
N LEU A 263 1.81 7.55 4.55
CA LEU A 263 2.67 6.95 3.53
C LEU A 263 1.84 6.36 2.37
N MET A 264 0.77 5.64 2.67
CA MET A 264 -0.17 5.14 1.67
C MET A 264 -0.87 6.26 0.88
N LYS A 265 -1.25 7.35 1.57
CA LYS A 265 -1.89 8.52 0.94
C LYS A 265 -0.97 9.34 0.01
N ASN A 266 0.33 9.06 0.01
CA ASN A 266 1.24 9.62 -1.00
C ASN A 266 0.99 9.05 -2.40
N PHE A 267 0.19 8.00 -2.55
CA PHE A 267 -0.20 7.44 -3.84
C PHE A 267 -1.53 8.04 -4.29
N ASP A 268 -1.53 8.70 -5.43
CA ASP A 268 -2.70 9.43 -5.96
C ASP A 268 -3.88 8.49 -6.27
N SER A 269 -3.62 7.19 -6.50
CA SER A 269 -4.67 6.16 -6.63
C SER A 269 -5.48 5.98 -5.35
N LEU A 270 -4.94 6.32 -4.17
CA LEU A 270 -5.62 6.21 -2.87
C LEU A 270 -6.02 7.57 -2.28
N SER A 271 -5.32 8.64 -2.61
CA SER A 271 -5.62 9.99 -2.11
C SER A 271 -6.64 10.74 -2.97
N GLY A 272 -6.68 10.43 -4.26
CA GLY A 272 -7.64 10.98 -5.21
C GLY A 272 -8.95 10.20 -5.27
N ARG A 273 -9.88 10.67 -6.12
CA ARG A 273 -11.11 9.94 -6.45
C ARG A 273 -10.79 8.75 -7.36
N PHE A 274 -11.04 7.54 -6.88
CA PHE A 274 -10.80 6.33 -7.66
C PHE A 274 -11.81 6.19 -8.81
N ARG A 275 -11.33 5.92 -10.03
CA ARG A 275 -12.11 6.01 -11.27
C ARG A 275 -12.48 4.66 -11.90
N HIS A 276 -11.95 3.56 -11.34
CA HIS A 276 -12.20 2.20 -11.84
C HIS A 276 -13.20 1.45 -10.93
N SER A 277 -13.49 0.19 -11.25
CA SER A 277 -14.39 -0.67 -10.46
C SER A 277 -13.86 -0.96 -9.06
N VAL A 278 -14.74 -1.40 -8.16
CA VAL A 278 -14.40 -1.79 -6.79
C VAL A 278 -13.34 -2.90 -6.77
N ALA A 279 -13.43 -3.89 -7.67
CA ALA A 279 -12.43 -4.95 -7.78
C ALA A 279 -11.04 -4.39 -8.13
N ARG A 280 -10.96 -3.40 -9.01
CA ARG A 280 -9.70 -2.71 -9.35
C ARG A 280 -9.20 -1.83 -8.21
N PHE A 281 -10.10 -1.31 -7.36
CA PHE A 281 -9.71 -0.60 -6.15
C PHE A 281 -8.99 -1.52 -5.16
N GLU A 282 -9.51 -2.73 -4.94
CA GLU A 282 -8.87 -3.75 -4.11
C GLU A 282 -7.43 -4.00 -4.57
N ASN A 283 -7.23 -4.29 -5.86
CA ASN A 283 -5.90 -4.51 -6.42
C ASN A 283 -4.94 -3.34 -6.14
N CYS A 284 -5.39 -2.10 -6.34
CA CYS A 284 -4.57 -0.90 -6.12
C CYS A 284 -4.26 -0.68 -4.63
N PHE A 285 -5.27 -0.80 -3.75
CA PHE A 285 -5.08 -0.57 -2.32
C PHE A 285 -4.10 -1.55 -1.73
N GLU A 286 -4.29 -2.83 -1.99
CA GLU A 286 -3.44 -3.90 -1.46
C GLU A 286 -2.03 -3.83 -2.03
N ALA A 287 -1.87 -3.54 -3.32
CA ALA A 287 -0.55 -3.33 -3.92
C ALA A 287 0.19 -2.13 -3.29
N VAL A 288 -0.49 -1.00 -3.05
CA VAL A 288 0.11 0.15 -2.38
C VAL A 288 0.49 -0.19 -0.94
N CYS A 289 -0.36 -0.92 -0.20
CA CYS A 289 -0.04 -1.36 1.16
C CYS A 289 1.22 -2.24 1.18
N VAL A 290 1.35 -3.18 0.25
CA VAL A 290 2.56 -3.99 0.08
C VAL A 290 3.79 -3.13 -0.21
N ILE A 291 3.71 -2.17 -1.13
CA ILE A 291 4.83 -1.26 -1.42
C ILE A 291 5.22 -0.45 -0.17
N CYS A 292 4.24 0.05 0.59
CA CYS A 292 4.49 0.77 1.83
C CYS A 292 5.10 -0.14 2.91
N GLN A 293 4.73 -1.43 2.95
CA GLN A 293 5.38 -2.41 3.82
C GLN A 293 6.88 -2.54 3.49
N TYR A 294 7.24 -2.69 2.22
CA TYR A 294 8.64 -2.67 1.82
C TYR A 294 9.34 -1.35 2.18
N GLN A 295 8.66 -0.21 2.08
CA GLN A 295 9.25 1.08 2.46
C GLN A 295 9.60 1.15 3.95
N ILE A 296 8.69 0.68 4.84
CA ILE A 296 8.97 0.69 6.28
C ILE A 296 9.96 -0.39 6.73
N GLU A 297 10.13 -1.45 5.96
CA GLU A 297 11.16 -2.47 6.20
C GLU A 297 12.56 -1.97 5.80
N ILE A 298 12.68 -1.26 4.69
CA ILE A 298 13.98 -0.98 4.04
C ILE A 298 14.50 0.42 4.35
N GLU A 299 13.65 1.44 4.30
CA GLU A 299 14.14 2.84 4.30
C GLU A 299 13.45 3.79 5.27
N LEU A 300 12.25 3.49 5.71
CA LEU A 300 11.41 4.37 6.54
C LEU A 300 10.84 3.64 7.75
N PRO A 301 11.67 3.04 8.61
CA PRO A 301 11.16 2.30 9.77
C PRO A 301 10.28 3.20 10.62
N LEU A 302 9.21 2.63 11.12
CA LEU A 302 8.30 3.34 12.00
C LEU A 302 8.98 3.55 13.36
N PHE A 303 8.82 4.72 13.95
CA PHE A 303 9.45 5.11 15.20
C PHE A 303 8.97 4.27 16.40
N ASP A 304 9.80 4.11 17.41
CA ASP A 304 9.49 3.42 18.65
C ASP A 304 8.45 4.18 19.47
N ILE A 305 7.49 3.44 20.02
CA ILE A 305 6.41 4.03 20.83
C ILE A 305 6.82 4.24 22.28
N ILE A 306 7.67 3.37 22.83
CA ILE A 306 8.20 3.49 24.17
C ILE A 306 9.41 4.43 24.14
N VAL A 307 9.46 5.35 25.08
CA VAL A 307 10.58 6.26 25.29
C VAL A 307 11.01 6.17 26.75
N GLU A 308 12.28 6.47 27.02
CA GLU A 308 12.86 6.48 28.37
C GLU A 308 12.03 7.38 29.30
N GLY A 309 11.77 6.93 30.52
CA GLY A 309 10.99 7.66 31.53
C GLY A 309 9.48 7.73 31.26
N MET A 310 8.92 6.97 30.31
CA MET A 310 7.51 7.04 29.97
C MET A 310 6.56 6.60 31.10
N PHE A 311 7.01 5.68 31.95
CA PHE A 311 6.20 5.07 33.00
C PHE A 311 6.75 5.34 34.41
N ASP A 312 7.72 6.26 34.53
CA ASP A 312 8.30 6.72 35.79
C ASP A 312 7.36 7.65 36.59
#